data_4cb49614784294f34136b494d039fc60
#
_entry.id   4cb49614784294f34136b494d039fc60
#
_cell.length_a   1.000
_cell.length_b   1.000
_cell.length_c   1.000
_cell.angle_alpha   90.00
_cell.angle_beta   90.00
_cell.angle_gamma   90.00
#
_symmetry.space_group_name_H-M   'P 1'
#
loop_
_entity.id
_entity.type
_entity.pdbx_description
1 polymer ?
#
loop_
_entity_poly.entity_id
_entity_poly.type
_entity_poly.pdbx_seq_one_letter_code
_entity_poly.pdbx_strand_id
1 'polypeptide(L)'
;MILTVCLSPSIDVNMEVDSLSVGKANRIISKKTFFTGNAINIAIGLAHLNAPVFATGFMYEDNGTQFEYELHREGVSYRFIWNKGRVGENYKIVDRRSMLTEVSDASSEITSENQEELIKLILKYSANCEGVVVSGELPKGMSAGYYSRILSAVPASTAKIVDIDGESLVQALKCGVKLVKPNLAELEKTLNRQLSTKEDMLQGCREILNMGAEYVLLSLGITGAIITDGNKSYYCRSIKVPLNSTMGAGGGMVAAATNALLKGGSMKDILRCGIAAGTAAVISPDSISFAKSKYEEILSTLTVEEI
;
A
#
# COMPACT_ATOMS: atom_id res chain seq x y z
N MET A 1 13.87 -6.94 10.93
CA MET A 1 13.79 -5.80 9.96
C MET A 1 12.78 -6.14 8.87
N ILE A 2 12.05 -5.15 8.36
CA ILE A 2 11.05 -5.31 7.29
C ILE A 2 11.57 -4.58 6.05
N LEU A 3 11.58 -5.26 4.90
CA LEU A 3 11.92 -4.65 3.60
C LEU A 3 10.64 -4.25 2.87
N THR A 4 10.53 -3.00 2.42
CA THR A 4 9.44 -2.57 1.54
C THR A 4 9.96 -2.32 0.13
N VAL A 5 9.23 -2.78 -0.89
CA VAL A 5 9.63 -2.69 -2.29
C VAL A 5 8.63 -1.82 -3.05
N CYS A 6 9.06 -0.63 -3.45
CA CYS A 6 8.28 0.34 -4.23
C CYS A 6 8.68 0.28 -5.71
N LEU A 7 7.79 -0.23 -6.56
CA LEU A 7 8.05 -0.29 -8.00
C LEU A 7 7.63 1.00 -8.71
N SER A 8 6.57 1.65 -8.23
CA SER A 8 6.00 2.88 -8.80
C SER A 8 5.91 3.97 -7.73
N PRO A 9 6.99 4.73 -7.49
CA PRO A 9 6.89 5.97 -6.73
C PRO A 9 5.99 6.96 -7.48
N SER A 10 5.33 7.86 -6.76
CA SER A 10 4.41 8.84 -7.30
C SER A 10 4.56 10.19 -6.60
N ILE A 11 4.43 11.28 -7.33
CA ILE A 11 4.33 12.62 -6.76
C ILE A 11 2.88 13.06 -6.87
N ASP A 12 2.20 13.16 -5.74
CA ASP A 12 0.82 13.63 -5.69
C ASP A 12 0.78 15.13 -5.44
N VAL A 13 0.16 15.87 -6.35
CA VAL A 13 0.03 17.32 -6.31
C VAL A 13 -1.43 17.68 -6.09
N ASN A 14 -1.77 17.99 -4.84
CA ASN A 14 -3.11 18.41 -4.47
C ASN A 14 -3.24 19.94 -4.65
N MET A 15 -4.21 20.36 -5.44
CA MET A 15 -4.47 21.76 -5.74
C MET A 15 -5.92 22.13 -5.43
N GLU A 16 -6.13 23.29 -4.82
CA GLU A 16 -7.43 23.90 -4.65
C GLU A 16 -7.59 25.06 -5.62
N VAL A 17 -8.76 25.15 -6.25
CA VAL A 17 -9.16 26.25 -7.13
C VAL A 17 -10.54 26.75 -6.75
N ASP A 18 -10.89 27.96 -7.16
CA ASP A 18 -12.25 28.50 -6.95
C ASP A 18 -13.28 27.70 -7.75
N SER A 19 -13.06 27.59 -9.05
CA SER A 19 -13.80 26.72 -9.95
C SER A 19 -12.90 26.30 -11.10
N LEU A 20 -12.95 25.03 -11.47
CA LEU A 20 -12.19 24.53 -12.62
C LEU A 20 -12.95 24.84 -13.92
N SER A 21 -12.37 25.71 -14.74
CA SER A 21 -12.92 26.09 -16.04
C SER A 21 -12.05 25.54 -17.18
N VAL A 22 -12.57 24.59 -17.93
CA VAL A 22 -11.89 24.02 -19.11
C VAL A 22 -11.75 25.08 -20.21
N GLY A 23 -10.57 25.15 -20.82
CA GLY A 23 -10.27 26.11 -21.89
C GLY A 23 -9.96 27.53 -21.40
N LYS A 24 -9.84 27.76 -20.08
CA LYS A 24 -9.51 29.05 -19.48
C LYS A 24 -8.33 28.93 -18.50
N ALA A 25 -7.69 30.05 -18.19
CA ALA A 25 -6.73 30.11 -17.10
C ALA A 25 -7.41 29.94 -15.75
N ASN A 26 -6.93 29.00 -14.95
CA ASN A 26 -7.39 28.75 -13.58
C ASN A 26 -6.30 29.18 -12.60
N ARG A 27 -6.67 29.84 -11.51
CA ARG A 27 -5.73 30.27 -10.46
C ARG A 27 -5.77 29.30 -9.30
N ILE A 28 -4.62 28.79 -8.90
CA ILE A 28 -4.45 27.95 -7.72
C ILE A 28 -4.58 28.80 -6.46
N ILE A 29 -5.41 28.35 -5.51
CA ILE A 29 -5.60 28.95 -4.17
C ILE A 29 -4.58 28.35 -3.20
N SER A 30 -4.48 27.02 -3.18
CA SER A 30 -3.49 26.28 -2.39
C SER A 30 -2.89 25.13 -3.20
N LYS A 31 -1.64 24.77 -2.89
CA LYS A 31 -0.94 23.64 -3.48
C LYS A 31 -0.15 22.90 -2.42
N LYS A 32 -0.33 21.58 -2.37
CA LYS A 32 0.49 20.69 -1.55
C LYS A 32 1.03 19.57 -2.41
N THR A 33 2.30 19.21 -2.20
CA THR A 33 2.98 18.13 -2.94
C THR A 33 3.40 17.05 -1.97
N PHE A 34 3.10 15.80 -2.29
CA PHE A 34 3.44 14.62 -1.51
C PHE A 34 4.29 13.67 -2.34
N PHE A 35 5.41 13.25 -1.79
CA PHE A 35 6.30 12.24 -2.38
C PHE A 35 5.91 10.88 -1.82
N THR A 36 5.16 10.11 -2.59
CA THR A 36 4.38 8.96 -2.14
C THR A 36 4.62 7.72 -3.02
N GLY A 37 3.88 6.70 -2.77
CA GLY A 37 3.91 5.39 -3.40
C GLY A 37 3.48 4.37 -2.34
N ASN A 38 2.68 3.39 -2.70
CA ASN A 38 2.08 2.49 -1.72
C ASN A 38 3.12 1.90 -0.74
N ALA A 39 4.23 1.35 -1.27
CA ALA A 39 5.27 0.77 -0.43
C ALA A 39 6.10 1.81 0.35
N ILE A 40 6.19 3.06 -0.13
CA ILE A 40 6.79 4.19 0.60
C ILE A 40 5.90 4.56 1.79
N ASN A 41 4.60 4.68 1.58
CA ASN A 41 3.63 4.97 2.63
C ASN A 41 3.62 3.86 3.71
N ILE A 42 3.76 2.59 3.28
CA ILE A 42 3.91 1.45 4.19
C ILE A 42 5.19 1.56 5.01
N ALA A 43 6.32 1.92 4.38
CA ALA A 43 7.59 2.10 5.08
C ALA A 43 7.51 3.17 6.17
N ILE A 44 6.91 4.33 5.86
CA ILE A 44 6.69 5.42 6.81
C ILE A 44 5.75 4.96 7.94
N GLY A 45 4.66 4.27 7.60
CA GLY A 45 3.75 3.71 8.62
C GLY A 45 4.41 2.72 9.56
N LEU A 46 5.31 1.87 9.05
CA LEU A 46 6.12 0.96 9.86
C LEU A 46 7.09 1.73 10.78
N ALA A 47 7.75 2.77 10.28
CA ALA A 47 8.63 3.63 11.08
C ALA A 47 7.85 4.32 12.22
N HIS A 48 6.65 4.83 11.97
CA HIS A 48 5.77 5.41 13.00
C HIS A 48 5.36 4.40 14.08
N LEU A 49 5.34 3.10 13.76
CA LEU A 49 5.15 2.01 14.73
C LEU A 49 6.46 1.55 15.40
N ASN A 50 7.57 2.26 15.19
CA ASN A 50 8.90 1.91 15.64
C ASN A 50 9.36 0.50 15.16
N ALA A 51 8.91 0.06 14.00
CA ALA A 51 9.37 -1.17 13.36
C ALA A 51 10.65 -0.89 12.56
N PRO A 52 11.69 -1.73 12.68
CA PRO A 52 12.88 -1.59 11.84
C PRO A 52 12.53 -1.82 10.38
N VAL A 53 12.60 -0.79 9.56
CA VAL A 53 12.20 -0.82 8.15
C VAL A 53 13.33 -0.34 7.23
N PHE A 54 13.38 -0.93 6.04
CA PHE A 54 14.26 -0.54 4.95
C PHE A 54 13.46 -0.46 3.65
N ALA A 55 13.49 0.70 2.98
CA ALA A 55 12.77 0.91 1.73
C ALA A 55 13.69 0.71 0.53
N THR A 56 13.19 0.03 -0.51
CA THR A 56 13.88 -0.13 -1.79
C THR A 56 12.88 -0.06 -2.96
N GLY A 57 13.38 -0.12 -4.17
CA GLY A 57 12.59 -0.09 -5.39
C GLY A 57 13.24 0.76 -6.46
N PHE A 58 12.43 1.30 -7.37
CA PHE A 58 12.90 2.21 -8.40
C PHE A 58 12.77 3.67 -7.96
N MET A 59 13.72 4.50 -8.42
CA MET A 59 13.69 5.95 -8.28
C MET A 59 14.22 6.59 -9.58
N TYR A 60 14.03 7.89 -9.76
CA TYR A 60 14.35 8.58 -10.99
C TYR A 60 15.19 9.83 -10.75
N GLU A 61 16.16 10.07 -11.65
CA GLU A 61 17.20 11.10 -11.49
C GLU A 61 16.66 12.54 -11.52
N ASP A 62 15.60 12.81 -12.33
CA ASP A 62 15.14 14.18 -12.58
C ASP A 62 14.40 14.81 -11.39
N ASN A 63 13.61 14.02 -10.64
CA ASN A 63 12.75 14.53 -9.56
C ASN A 63 12.61 13.60 -8.35
N GLY A 64 13.42 12.53 -8.28
CA GLY A 64 13.33 11.52 -7.22
C GLY A 64 14.06 11.89 -5.92
N THR A 65 15.01 12.83 -5.93
CA THR A 65 15.84 13.17 -4.76
C THR A 65 15.00 13.58 -3.54
N GLN A 66 13.83 14.20 -3.75
CA GLN A 66 12.98 14.64 -2.67
C GLN A 66 12.39 13.48 -1.85
N PHE A 67 12.24 12.30 -2.46
CA PHE A 67 11.82 11.10 -1.73
C PHE A 67 12.83 10.67 -0.66
N GLU A 68 14.13 10.82 -0.95
CA GLU A 68 15.18 10.50 0.02
C GLU A 68 15.12 11.42 1.23
N TYR A 69 14.87 12.73 1.00
CA TYR A 69 14.68 13.69 2.07
C TYR A 69 13.48 13.33 2.96
N GLU A 70 12.32 13.01 2.34
CA GLU A 70 11.11 12.63 3.08
C GLU A 70 11.32 11.35 3.89
N LEU A 71 11.90 10.31 3.30
CA LEU A 71 12.18 9.05 3.99
C LEU A 71 13.16 9.25 5.16
N HIS A 72 14.20 10.07 4.96
CA HIS A 72 15.15 10.40 6.03
C HIS A 72 14.46 11.13 7.18
N ARG A 73 13.61 12.12 6.87
CA ARG A 73 12.81 12.87 7.87
C ARG A 73 11.92 11.94 8.68
N GLU A 74 11.32 10.95 8.04
CA GLU A 74 10.45 9.95 8.68
C GLU A 74 11.23 8.77 9.33
N GLY A 75 12.55 8.83 9.36
CA GLY A 75 13.41 7.82 10.02
C GLY A 75 13.49 6.48 9.27
N VAL A 76 13.19 6.46 7.97
CA VAL A 76 13.24 5.27 7.13
C VAL A 76 14.61 5.16 6.46
N SER A 77 15.32 4.05 6.65
CA SER A 77 16.50 3.71 5.86
C SER A 77 16.10 3.24 4.46
N TYR A 78 16.90 3.59 3.46
CA TYR A 78 16.52 3.29 2.08
C TYR A 78 17.73 3.04 1.17
N ARG A 79 17.46 2.36 0.04
CA ARG A 79 18.35 2.28 -1.12
C ARG A 79 17.51 1.98 -2.36
N PHE A 80 17.56 2.86 -3.36
CA PHE A 80 16.82 2.73 -4.61
C PHE A 80 17.75 2.39 -5.78
N ILE A 81 17.17 1.77 -6.81
CA ILE A 81 17.78 1.67 -8.14
C ILE A 81 17.35 2.90 -8.92
N TRP A 82 18.32 3.75 -9.24
CA TRP A 82 18.09 5.00 -9.96
C TRP A 82 17.97 4.78 -11.47
N ASN A 83 16.96 5.39 -12.05
CA ASN A 83 16.66 5.33 -13.47
C ASN A 83 16.73 6.73 -14.07
N LYS A 84 17.10 6.82 -15.33
CA LYS A 84 17.00 8.08 -16.10
C LYS A 84 15.53 8.46 -16.24
N GLY A 85 15.26 9.79 -16.25
CA GLY A 85 13.92 10.33 -16.40
C GLY A 85 13.24 10.67 -15.06
N ARG A 86 11.92 10.64 -15.02
CA ARG A 86 11.13 11.24 -13.94
C ARG A 86 10.11 10.31 -13.33
N VAL A 87 9.82 10.53 -12.06
CA VAL A 87 8.62 10.01 -11.37
C VAL A 87 7.39 10.68 -11.96
N GLY A 88 6.34 9.90 -12.21
CA GLY A 88 5.05 10.42 -12.64
C GLY A 88 4.35 11.26 -11.57
N GLU A 89 3.59 12.23 -12.01
CA GLU A 89 2.89 13.17 -11.15
C GLU A 89 1.37 12.99 -11.28
N ASN A 90 0.66 12.96 -10.15
CA ASN A 90 -0.79 12.91 -10.09
C ASN A 90 -1.32 14.24 -9.58
N TYR A 91 -1.98 14.98 -10.43
CA TYR A 91 -2.58 16.27 -10.11
C TYR A 91 -4.03 16.06 -9.69
N LYS A 92 -4.35 16.37 -8.44
CA LYS A 92 -5.68 16.30 -7.84
C LYS A 92 -6.19 17.71 -7.63
N ILE A 93 -7.12 18.14 -8.46
CA ILE A 93 -7.67 19.50 -8.47
C ILE A 93 -9.05 19.46 -7.83
N VAL A 94 -9.23 20.15 -6.72
CA VAL A 94 -10.50 20.24 -6.00
C VAL A 94 -11.04 21.67 -6.09
N ASP A 95 -12.29 21.83 -6.53
CA ASP A 95 -12.97 23.12 -6.55
C ASP A 95 -13.79 23.35 -5.27
N ARG A 96 -14.31 24.59 -5.06
CA ARG A 96 -15.13 24.93 -3.88
C ARG A 96 -16.42 24.10 -3.77
N ARG A 97 -16.86 23.43 -4.80
CA ARG A 97 -18.01 22.51 -4.76
C ARG A 97 -17.60 21.09 -4.41
N SER A 98 -16.33 20.90 -3.99
CA SER A 98 -15.73 19.58 -3.72
C SER A 98 -15.70 18.65 -4.94
N MET A 99 -15.73 19.20 -6.16
CA MET A 99 -15.54 18.43 -7.37
C MET A 99 -14.05 18.12 -7.55
N LEU A 100 -13.72 16.84 -7.58
CA LEU A 100 -12.35 16.35 -7.81
C LEU A 100 -12.15 16.09 -9.30
N THR A 101 -11.08 16.66 -9.85
CA THR A 101 -10.55 16.33 -11.18
C THR A 101 -9.15 15.81 -11.02
N GLU A 102 -8.87 14.63 -11.56
CA GLU A 102 -7.55 14.03 -11.53
C GLU A 102 -6.93 14.01 -12.93
N VAL A 103 -5.64 14.37 -12.99
CA VAL A 103 -4.82 14.30 -14.20
C VAL A 103 -3.51 13.62 -13.81
N SER A 104 -3.20 12.50 -14.42
CA SER A 104 -2.04 11.70 -14.08
C SER A 104 -1.03 11.64 -15.23
N ASP A 105 0.23 11.72 -14.88
CA ASP A 105 1.36 11.47 -15.76
C ASP A 105 2.05 10.15 -15.38
N ALA A 106 2.60 9.46 -16.36
CA ALA A 106 3.30 8.20 -16.12
C ALA A 106 4.79 8.44 -15.83
N SER A 107 5.36 7.63 -14.94
CA SER A 107 6.81 7.57 -14.76
C SER A 107 7.52 7.08 -16.02
N SER A 108 8.80 7.47 -16.15
CA SER A 108 9.67 6.97 -17.21
C SER A 108 9.84 5.45 -17.14
N GLU A 109 10.20 4.82 -18.27
CA GLU A 109 10.34 3.37 -18.35
C GLU A 109 11.60 2.89 -17.59
N ILE A 110 11.50 1.66 -17.06
CA ILE A 110 12.58 0.99 -16.33
C ILE A 110 13.36 0.09 -17.31
N THR A 111 14.67 0.24 -17.37
CA THR A 111 15.51 -0.63 -18.18
C THR A 111 15.57 -2.06 -17.64
N SER A 112 15.79 -3.04 -18.52
CA SER A 112 15.96 -4.44 -18.08
C SER A 112 17.15 -4.61 -17.13
N GLU A 113 18.23 -3.83 -17.31
CA GLU A 113 19.38 -3.84 -16.42
C GLU A 113 18.99 -3.41 -14.99
N ASN A 114 18.24 -2.32 -14.85
CA ASN A 114 17.78 -1.83 -13.56
C ASN A 114 16.77 -2.79 -12.91
N GLN A 115 15.97 -3.49 -13.72
CA GLN A 115 15.10 -4.58 -13.20
C GLN A 115 15.93 -5.72 -12.58
N GLU A 116 17.02 -6.15 -13.24
CA GLU A 116 17.91 -7.19 -12.70
C GLU A 116 18.67 -6.70 -11.45
N GLU A 117 19.09 -5.44 -11.43
CA GLU A 117 19.74 -4.85 -10.25
C GLU A 117 18.82 -4.84 -9.03
N LEU A 118 17.53 -4.49 -9.22
CA LEU A 118 16.57 -4.52 -8.13
C LEU A 118 16.38 -5.95 -7.58
N ILE A 119 16.31 -6.98 -8.43
CA ILE A 119 16.22 -8.37 -7.98
C ILE A 119 17.43 -8.75 -7.14
N LYS A 120 18.66 -8.39 -7.57
CA LYS A 120 19.90 -8.63 -6.81
C LYS A 120 19.88 -7.92 -5.45
N LEU A 121 19.37 -6.69 -5.44
CA LEU A 121 19.26 -5.90 -4.22
C LEU A 121 18.27 -6.54 -3.23
N ILE A 122 17.10 -6.96 -3.72
CA ILE A 122 16.08 -7.65 -2.91
C ILE A 122 16.65 -8.97 -2.34
N LEU A 123 17.29 -9.79 -3.15
CA LEU A 123 17.94 -11.02 -2.72
C LEU A 123 18.93 -10.77 -1.56
N LYS A 124 19.76 -9.73 -1.72
CA LYS A 124 20.79 -9.37 -0.72
C LYS A 124 20.17 -8.93 0.61
N TYR A 125 19.17 -8.05 0.59
CA TYR A 125 18.60 -7.46 1.80
C TYR A 125 17.57 -8.36 2.48
N SER A 126 16.76 -9.10 1.70
CA SER A 126 15.71 -9.96 2.24
C SER A 126 16.23 -11.13 3.06
N ALA A 127 17.50 -11.54 2.86
CA ALA A 127 18.13 -12.62 3.62
C ALA A 127 18.17 -12.36 5.15
N ASN A 128 18.15 -11.08 5.56
CA ASN A 128 18.17 -10.68 6.97
C ASN A 128 16.86 -10.00 7.42
N CYS A 129 15.78 -10.20 6.66
CA CYS A 129 14.47 -9.62 6.96
C CYS A 129 13.51 -10.67 7.51
N GLU A 130 12.66 -10.25 8.44
CA GLU A 130 11.53 -11.04 8.94
C GLU A 130 10.37 -11.05 7.94
N GLY A 131 10.23 -9.95 7.17
CA GLY A 131 9.22 -9.79 6.16
C GLY A 131 9.63 -8.89 5.01
N VAL A 132 9.07 -9.16 3.84
CA VAL A 132 9.16 -8.33 2.64
C VAL A 132 7.76 -7.93 2.21
N VAL A 133 7.53 -6.63 2.07
CA VAL A 133 6.26 -6.06 1.61
C VAL A 133 6.44 -5.55 0.19
N VAL A 134 5.63 -6.04 -0.74
CA VAL A 134 5.59 -5.55 -2.12
C VAL A 134 4.22 -4.95 -2.37
N SER A 135 4.18 -3.67 -2.76
CA SER A 135 2.92 -2.94 -2.93
C SER A 135 3.02 -1.92 -4.06
N GLY A 136 1.88 -1.66 -4.67
CA GLY A 136 1.72 -0.69 -5.74
C GLY A 136 1.61 -1.34 -7.12
N GLU A 137 1.49 -0.52 -8.15
CA GLU A 137 1.37 -0.95 -9.54
C GLU A 137 2.74 -1.21 -10.18
N LEU A 138 2.73 -1.94 -11.29
CA LEU A 138 3.91 -2.10 -12.11
C LEU A 138 4.18 -0.82 -12.93
N PRO A 139 5.44 -0.40 -13.07
CA PRO A 139 5.81 0.59 -14.07
C PRO A 139 5.38 0.18 -15.48
N LYS A 140 5.11 1.17 -16.32
CA LYS A 140 4.76 0.96 -17.73
C LYS A 140 5.80 0.06 -18.43
N GLY A 141 5.30 -0.88 -19.23
CA GLY A 141 6.15 -1.81 -19.99
C GLY A 141 6.63 -3.05 -19.23
N MET A 142 6.36 -3.15 -17.92
CA MET A 142 6.69 -4.33 -17.12
C MET A 142 5.53 -5.34 -17.10
N SER A 143 5.87 -6.63 -17.09
CA SER A 143 4.88 -7.71 -17.06
C SER A 143 4.53 -8.12 -15.63
N ALA A 144 3.29 -8.63 -15.43
CA ALA A 144 2.83 -9.17 -14.15
C ALA A 144 3.77 -10.22 -13.54
N GLY A 145 4.49 -10.98 -14.38
CA GLY A 145 5.49 -11.96 -13.95
C GLY A 145 6.67 -11.36 -13.17
N TYR A 146 6.87 -10.04 -13.21
CA TYR A 146 7.95 -9.42 -12.44
C TYR A 146 7.74 -9.53 -10.93
N TYR A 147 6.49 -9.52 -10.45
CA TYR A 147 6.20 -9.78 -9.04
C TYR A 147 6.63 -11.19 -8.59
N SER A 148 6.39 -12.21 -9.43
CA SER A 148 6.87 -13.55 -9.14
C SER A 148 8.40 -13.61 -9.07
N ARG A 149 9.11 -12.87 -9.93
CA ARG A 149 10.57 -12.78 -9.89
C ARG A 149 11.07 -12.13 -8.59
N ILE A 150 10.44 -11.04 -8.15
CA ILE A 150 10.74 -10.42 -6.85
C ILE A 150 10.54 -11.41 -5.71
N LEU A 151 9.37 -12.03 -5.63
CA LEU A 151 9.01 -12.91 -4.52
C LEU A 151 9.79 -14.23 -4.53
N SER A 152 10.25 -14.69 -5.69
CA SER A 152 11.15 -15.84 -5.81
C SER A 152 12.57 -15.54 -5.32
N ALA A 153 12.99 -14.27 -5.34
CA ALA A 153 14.26 -13.84 -4.79
C ALA A 153 14.24 -13.71 -3.24
N VAL A 154 13.04 -13.71 -2.63
CA VAL A 154 12.87 -13.66 -1.18
C VAL A 154 12.97 -15.06 -0.58
N PRO A 155 13.80 -15.29 0.46
CA PRO A 155 13.92 -16.59 1.11
C PRO A 155 12.58 -17.15 1.57
N ALA A 156 12.40 -18.46 1.55
CA ALA A 156 11.18 -19.12 1.97
C ALA A 156 10.83 -18.89 3.46
N SER A 157 11.84 -18.65 4.29
CA SER A 157 11.68 -18.35 5.72
C SER A 157 11.22 -16.91 5.99
N THR A 158 11.30 -16.02 5.02
CA THR A 158 10.91 -14.62 5.16
C THR A 158 9.44 -14.45 4.78
N ALA A 159 8.64 -13.82 5.63
CA ALA A 159 7.23 -13.58 5.35
C ALA A 159 7.06 -12.65 4.13
N LYS A 160 6.26 -13.06 3.18
CA LYS A 160 5.94 -12.28 1.98
C LYS A 160 4.57 -11.65 2.13
N ILE A 161 4.51 -10.34 2.10
CA ILE A 161 3.28 -9.56 2.22
C ILE A 161 3.07 -8.80 0.91
N VAL A 162 1.87 -8.87 0.34
CA VAL A 162 1.56 -8.21 -0.92
C VAL A 162 0.27 -7.38 -0.85
N ASP A 163 0.33 -6.21 -1.48
CA ASP A 163 -0.77 -5.26 -1.64
C ASP A 163 -0.81 -4.85 -3.13
N ILE A 164 -1.29 -5.77 -3.95
CA ILE A 164 -1.37 -5.69 -5.41
C ILE A 164 -2.62 -6.42 -5.88
N ASP A 165 -3.05 -6.20 -7.12
CA ASP A 165 -4.28 -6.75 -7.66
C ASP A 165 -4.13 -7.44 -9.03
N GLY A 166 -5.23 -7.99 -9.52
CA GLY A 166 -5.38 -8.52 -10.87
C GLY A 166 -4.38 -9.63 -11.19
N GLU A 167 -3.90 -9.65 -12.43
CA GLU A 167 -2.93 -10.62 -12.92
C GLU A 167 -1.63 -10.63 -12.09
N SER A 168 -1.19 -9.48 -11.62
CA SER A 168 0.00 -9.34 -10.76
C SER A 168 -0.15 -10.12 -9.46
N LEU A 169 -1.32 -10.06 -8.82
CA LEU A 169 -1.60 -10.84 -7.61
C LEU A 169 -1.60 -12.34 -7.91
N VAL A 170 -2.26 -12.76 -8.98
CA VAL A 170 -2.29 -14.18 -9.39
C VAL A 170 -0.88 -14.74 -9.60
N GLN A 171 0.01 -13.97 -10.23
CA GLN A 171 1.41 -14.38 -10.40
C GLN A 171 2.18 -14.40 -9.08
N ALA A 172 1.97 -13.43 -8.19
CA ALA A 172 2.62 -13.35 -6.88
C ALA A 172 2.24 -14.53 -5.97
N LEU A 173 0.98 -14.94 -5.96
CA LEU A 173 0.45 -16.03 -5.12
C LEU A 173 1.15 -17.37 -5.37
N LYS A 174 1.62 -17.62 -6.60
CA LYS A 174 2.40 -18.84 -6.94
C LYS A 174 3.70 -18.98 -6.14
N CYS A 175 4.19 -17.90 -5.52
CA CYS A 175 5.42 -17.87 -4.73
C CYS A 175 5.19 -18.12 -3.22
N GLY A 176 3.94 -18.39 -2.82
CA GLY A 176 3.53 -18.47 -1.41
C GLY A 176 3.58 -17.11 -0.73
N VAL A 177 2.43 -16.59 -0.34
CA VAL A 177 2.27 -15.27 0.28
C VAL A 177 1.71 -15.44 1.67
N LYS A 178 2.34 -14.81 2.68
CA LYS A 178 1.88 -14.89 4.07
C LYS A 178 0.61 -14.06 4.30
N LEU A 179 0.57 -12.85 3.74
CA LEU A 179 -0.58 -11.94 3.88
C LEU A 179 -0.82 -11.20 2.58
N VAL A 180 -2.04 -11.20 2.11
CA VAL A 180 -2.51 -10.34 1.02
C VAL A 180 -3.61 -9.41 1.52
N LYS A 181 -3.57 -8.14 1.10
CA LYS A 181 -4.59 -7.14 1.46
C LYS A 181 -5.26 -6.56 0.21
N PRO A 182 -6.26 -7.18 -0.36
CA PRO A 182 -7.11 -6.53 -1.35
C PRO A 182 -8.17 -5.64 -0.68
N ASN A 183 -8.65 -4.63 -1.41
CA ASN A 183 -9.98 -4.08 -1.18
C ASN A 183 -11.01 -4.88 -2.01
N LEU A 184 -12.31 -4.58 -1.83
CA LEU A 184 -13.36 -5.32 -2.52
C LEU A 184 -13.24 -5.22 -4.04
N ALA A 185 -12.98 -4.03 -4.59
CA ALA A 185 -12.85 -3.83 -6.04
C ALA A 185 -11.60 -4.55 -6.61
N GLU A 186 -10.50 -4.56 -5.88
CA GLU A 186 -9.29 -5.30 -6.25
C GLU A 186 -9.51 -6.82 -6.22
N LEU A 187 -10.26 -7.32 -5.24
CA LEU A 187 -10.63 -8.73 -5.16
C LEU A 187 -11.55 -9.11 -6.33
N GLU A 188 -12.58 -8.32 -6.61
CA GLU A 188 -13.48 -8.50 -7.76
C GLU A 188 -12.73 -8.47 -9.10
N LYS A 189 -11.81 -7.51 -9.26
CA LYS A 189 -10.93 -7.42 -10.44
C LYS A 189 -10.06 -8.66 -10.60
N THR A 190 -9.47 -9.15 -9.51
CA THR A 190 -8.60 -10.34 -9.53
C THR A 190 -9.38 -11.61 -9.87
N LEU A 191 -10.60 -11.75 -9.38
CA LEU A 191 -11.48 -12.90 -9.63
C LEU A 191 -12.36 -12.74 -10.88
N ASN A 192 -12.31 -11.57 -11.53
CA ASN A 192 -13.12 -11.20 -12.69
C ASN A 192 -14.64 -11.46 -12.49
N ARG A 193 -15.15 -11.11 -11.31
CA ARG A 193 -16.58 -11.20 -10.96
C ARG A 193 -16.94 -10.25 -9.82
N GLN A 194 -18.23 -9.88 -9.72
CA GLN A 194 -18.78 -9.12 -8.60
C GLN A 194 -19.00 -10.01 -7.37
N LEU A 195 -18.83 -9.42 -6.17
CA LEU A 195 -19.01 -10.06 -4.88
C LEU A 195 -20.00 -9.23 -4.07
N SER A 196 -21.29 -9.57 -4.15
CA SER A 196 -22.37 -8.74 -3.65
C SER A 196 -22.78 -9.08 -2.21
N THR A 197 -22.53 -10.29 -1.76
CA THR A 197 -22.89 -10.76 -0.42
C THR A 197 -21.65 -11.03 0.43
N LYS A 198 -21.80 -11.12 1.75
CA LYS A 198 -20.74 -11.51 2.66
C LYS A 198 -20.20 -12.91 2.33
N GLU A 199 -21.09 -13.81 1.98
CA GLU A 199 -20.77 -15.17 1.55
C GLU A 199 -19.91 -15.18 0.28
N ASP A 200 -20.26 -14.33 -0.71
CA ASP A 200 -19.45 -14.16 -1.93
C ASP A 200 -18.04 -13.64 -1.62
N MET A 201 -17.95 -12.64 -0.71
CA MET A 201 -16.67 -12.08 -0.29
C MET A 201 -15.80 -13.13 0.42
N LEU A 202 -16.35 -13.91 1.34
CA LEU A 202 -15.65 -15.00 2.02
C LEU A 202 -15.23 -16.10 1.04
N GLN A 203 -16.09 -16.43 0.07
CA GLN A 203 -15.74 -17.39 -0.97
C GLN A 203 -14.61 -16.84 -1.87
N GLY A 204 -14.64 -15.58 -2.25
CA GLY A 204 -13.56 -14.92 -2.98
C GLY A 204 -12.23 -14.94 -2.20
N CYS A 205 -12.26 -14.68 -0.90
CA CYS A 205 -11.07 -14.81 -0.05
C CYS A 205 -10.53 -16.25 -0.04
N ARG A 206 -11.39 -17.29 0.03
CA ARG A 206 -10.97 -18.69 -0.04
C ARG A 206 -10.29 -19.02 -1.37
N GLU A 207 -10.73 -18.44 -2.47
CA GLU A 207 -10.07 -18.63 -3.77
C GLU A 207 -8.65 -18.05 -3.76
N ILE A 208 -8.45 -16.87 -3.19
CA ILE A 208 -7.11 -16.27 -3.03
C ILE A 208 -6.22 -17.14 -2.12
N LEU A 209 -6.77 -17.69 -1.03
CA LEU A 209 -6.04 -18.62 -0.15
C LEU A 209 -5.61 -19.88 -0.91
N ASN A 210 -6.50 -20.46 -1.71
CA ASN A 210 -6.21 -21.65 -2.53
C ASN A 210 -5.17 -21.38 -3.62
N MET A 211 -5.01 -20.11 -4.05
CA MET A 211 -3.97 -19.71 -5.00
C MET A 211 -2.59 -19.57 -4.35
N GLY A 212 -2.48 -19.58 -3.01
CA GLY A 212 -1.18 -19.57 -2.31
C GLY A 212 -1.01 -18.49 -1.25
N ALA A 213 -2.06 -17.83 -0.80
CA ALA A 213 -2.02 -16.97 0.39
C ALA A 213 -2.28 -17.78 1.67
N GLU A 214 -1.69 -17.36 2.80
CA GLU A 214 -2.02 -17.92 4.12
C GLU A 214 -3.11 -17.11 4.83
N TYR A 215 -3.07 -15.77 4.68
CA TYR A 215 -4.09 -14.86 5.21
C TYR A 215 -4.56 -13.89 4.12
N VAL A 216 -5.87 -13.63 4.12
CA VAL A 216 -6.46 -12.55 3.32
C VAL A 216 -7.06 -11.51 4.28
N LEU A 217 -6.61 -10.27 4.15
CA LEU A 217 -7.13 -9.09 4.86
C LEU A 217 -7.93 -8.25 3.87
N LEU A 218 -9.23 -8.53 3.75
CA LEU A 218 -10.13 -7.84 2.82
C LEU A 218 -10.60 -6.51 3.41
N SER A 219 -10.21 -5.39 2.81
CA SER A 219 -10.68 -4.07 3.17
C SER A 219 -12.03 -3.76 2.52
N LEU A 220 -12.99 -3.29 3.33
CA LEU A 220 -14.35 -2.91 2.92
C LEU A 220 -14.59 -1.39 3.07
N GLY A 221 -13.51 -0.61 3.08
CA GLY A 221 -13.56 0.84 3.22
C GLY A 221 -14.18 1.27 4.55
N ILE A 222 -15.18 2.15 4.49
CA ILE A 222 -15.84 2.71 5.68
C ILE A 222 -16.62 1.68 6.50
N THR A 223 -16.91 0.51 5.96
CA THR A 223 -17.65 -0.54 6.68
C THR A 223 -16.74 -1.39 7.56
N GLY A 224 -15.43 -1.40 7.31
CA GLY A 224 -14.45 -2.15 8.10
C GLY A 224 -13.59 -3.08 7.27
N ALA A 225 -13.25 -4.24 7.83
CA ALA A 225 -12.48 -5.26 7.10
C ALA A 225 -12.75 -6.68 7.66
N ILE A 226 -12.38 -7.66 6.85
CA ILE A 226 -12.41 -9.09 7.19
C ILE A 226 -10.97 -9.62 7.11
N ILE A 227 -10.58 -10.48 8.07
CA ILE A 227 -9.41 -11.33 7.92
C ILE A 227 -9.82 -12.81 7.98
N THR A 228 -9.22 -13.63 7.13
CA THR A 228 -9.48 -15.07 7.10
C THR A 228 -8.24 -15.88 6.72
N ASP A 229 -8.16 -17.10 7.28
CA ASP A 229 -7.22 -18.17 6.88
C ASP A 229 -7.93 -19.34 6.17
N GLY A 230 -9.22 -19.16 5.86
CA GLY A 230 -10.07 -20.19 5.25
C GLY A 230 -10.83 -21.05 6.26
N ASN A 231 -10.30 -21.23 7.46
CA ASN A 231 -10.94 -21.98 8.55
C ASN A 231 -11.72 -21.07 9.51
N LYS A 232 -11.09 -19.94 9.85
CA LYS A 232 -11.68 -18.90 10.70
C LYS A 232 -11.73 -17.59 9.96
N SER A 233 -12.76 -16.81 10.25
CA SER A 233 -12.94 -15.48 9.70
C SER A 233 -13.34 -14.51 10.79
N TYR A 234 -12.76 -13.34 10.77
CA TYR A 234 -13.04 -12.27 11.73
C TYR A 234 -13.38 -10.99 10.98
N TYR A 235 -14.35 -10.27 11.52
CA TYR A 235 -14.75 -8.96 11.05
C TYR A 235 -14.49 -7.90 12.12
N CYS A 236 -14.05 -6.73 11.70
CA CYS A 236 -13.94 -5.56 12.55
C CYS A 236 -14.55 -4.37 11.82
N ARG A 237 -15.52 -3.73 12.47
CA ARG A 237 -16.16 -2.53 11.93
C ARG A 237 -15.22 -1.33 12.05
N SER A 238 -15.15 -0.51 11.01
CA SER A 238 -14.46 0.79 11.10
C SER A 238 -15.27 1.79 11.94
N ILE A 239 -14.56 2.70 12.62
CA ILE A 239 -15.22 3.84 13.26
C ILE A 239 -15.52 4.93 12.25
N LYS A 240 -16.69 5.57 12.42
CA LYS A 240 -17.05 6.73 11.60
C LYS A 240 -16.20 7.92 12.02
N VAL A 241 -15.41 8.43 11.10
CA VAL A 241 -14.55 9.61 11.29
C VAL A 241 -14.78 10.61 10.17
N PRO A 242 -14.53 11.90 10.40
CA PRO A 242 -14.48 12.88 9.32
C PRO A 242 -13.39 12.49 8.32
N LEU A 243 -13.73 12.40 7.04
CA LEU A 243 -12.78 12.08 5.98
C LEU A 243 -12.02 13.36 5.59
N ASN A 244 -10.74 13.42 5.88
CA ASN A 244 -9.84 14.46 5.37
C ASN A 244 -9.21 14.04 4.04
N SER A 245 -8.87 12.75 3.93
CA SER A 245 -8.31 12.16 2.70
C SER A 245 -8.46 10.64 2.78
N THR A 246 -8.66 9.97 1.64
CA THR A 246 -8.56 8.51 1.55
C THR A 246 -7.12 8.05 1.27
N MET A 247 -6.21 8.98 1.01
CA MET A 247 -4.80 8.71 0.72
C MET A 247 -4.12 8.08 1.92
N GLY A 248 -3.29 7.07 1.68
CA GLY A 248 -2.51 6.42 2.74
C GLY A 248 -3.27 5.40 3.61
N ALA A 249 -4.61 5.34 3.53
CA ALA A 249 -5.41 4.39 4.34
C ALA A 249 -5.01 2.93 4.09
N GLY A 250 -4.88 2.52 2.84
CA GLY A 250 -4.44 1.18 2.46
C GLY A 250 -3.03 0.87 2.94
N GLY A 251 -2.08 1.79 2.69
CA GLY A 251 -0.70 1.67 3.15
C GLY A 251 -0.57 1.60 4.67
N GLY A 252 -1.31 2.43 5.40
CA GLY A 252 -1.38 2.39 6.86
C GLY A 252 -1.90 1.04 7.37
N MET A 253 -2.96 0.52 6.74
CA MET A 253 -3.52 -0.78 7.06
C MET A 253 -2.50 -1.92 6.87
N VAL A 254 -1.79 -1.94 5.73
CA VAL A 254 -0.74 -2.93 5.45
C VAL A 254 0.41 -2.80 6.44
N ALA A 255 0.88 -1.59 6.73
CA ALA A 255 1.98 -1.35 7.66
C ALA A 255 1.67 -1.94 9.05
N ALA A 256 0.51 -1.61 9.62
CA ALA A 256 0.17 -2.06 10.96
C ALA A 256 -0.18 -3.55 11.00
N ALA A 257 -0.87 -4.09 9.98
CA ALA A 257 -1.13 -5.51 9.85
C ALA A 257 0.17 -6.33 9.73
N THR A 258 1.12 -5.86 8.91
CA THR A 258 2.45 -6.48 8.79
C THR A 258 3.20 -6.48 10.11
N ASN A 259 3.23 -5.34 10.81
CA ASN A 259 3.91 -5.23 12.11
C ASN A 259 3.29 -6.18 13.15
N ALA A 260 1.95 -6.28 13.21
CA ALA A 260 1.25 -7.19 14.10
C ALA A 260 1.54 -8.66 13.75
N LEU A 261 1.49 -9.02 12.47
CA LEU A 261 1.79 -10.36 11.96
C LEU A 261 3.19 -10.82 12.36
N LEU A 262 4.21 -9.98 12.09
CA LEU A 262 5.62 -10.33 12.33
C LEU A 262 5.97 -10.37 13.82
N LYS A 263 5.18 -9.72 14.67
CA LYS A 263 5.27 -9.84 16.14
C LYS A 263 4.54 -11.05 16.71
N GLY A 264 4.00 -11.93 15.86
CA GLY A 264 3.26 -13.12 16.28
C GLY A 264 1.85 -12.84 16.77
N GLY A 265 1.28 -11.71 16.40
CA GLY A 265 -0.11 -11.35 16.73
C GLY A 265 -1.12 -12.32 16.11
N SER A 266 -2.25 -12.53 16.79
CA SER A 266 -3.36 -13.30 16.27
C SER A 266 -4.05 -12.62 15.08
N MET A 267 -4.86 -13.33 14.30
CA MET A 267 -5.66 -12.71 13.23
C MET A 267 -6.51 -11.54 13.75
N LYS A 268 -7.03 -11.60 14.97
CA LYS A 268 -7.77 -10.49 15.58
C LYS A 268 -6.87 -9.26 15.77
N ASP A 269 -5.62 -9.46 16.18
CA ASP A 269 -4.66 -8.36 16.36
C ASP A 269 -4.25 -7.75 15.02
N ILE A 270 -3.99 -8.58 14.01
CA ILE A 270 -3.66 -8.15 12.64
C ILE A 270 -4.78 -7.27 12.09
N LEU A 271 -6.03 -7.73 12.22
CA LEU A 271 -7.23 -7.01 11.76
C LEU A 271 -7.42 -5.68 12.48
N ARG A 272 -7.39 -5.69 13.82
CA ARG A 272 -7.54 -4.47 14.63
C ARG A 272 -6.47 -3.43 14.33
N CYS A 273 -5.21 -3.87 14.30
CA CYS A 273 -4.09 -2.99 13.99
C CYS A 273 -4.23 -2.39 12.59
N GLY A 274 -4.59 -3.20 11.59
CA GLY A 274 -4.82 -2.73 10.23
C GLY A 274 -5.90 -1.66 10.14
N ILE A 275 -7.08 -1.91 10.73
CA ILE A 275 -8.20 -0.94 10.72
C ILE A 275 -7.82 0.33 11.49
N ALA A 276 -7.18 0.21 12.64
CA ALA A 276 -6.78 1.37 13.43
C ALA A 276 -5.86 2.31 12.65
N ALA A 277 -4.84 1.74 11.97
CA ALA A 277 -3.91 2.53 11.18
C ALA A 277 -4.53 3.11 9.91
N GLY A 278 -5.35 2.32 9.19
CA GLY A 278 -6.09 2.81 8.04
C GLY A 278 -7.02 3.97 8.39
N THR A 279 -7.75 3.86 9.51
CA THR A 279 -8.63 4.93 10.01
C THR A 279 -7.82 6.15 10.47
N ALA A 280 -6.71 5.95 11.17
CA ALA A 280 -5.83 7.05 11.60
C ALA A 280 -5.23 7.82 10.42
N ALA A 281 -4.89 7.13 9.32
CA ALA A 281 -4.40 7.77 8.10
C ALA A 281 -5.46 8.68 7.46
N VAL A 282 -6.72 8.23 7.42
CA VAL A 282 -7.84 8.99 6.83
C VAL A 282 -8.10 10.33 7.55
N ILE A 283 -7.89 10.38 8.86
CA ILE A 283 -8.10 11.61 9.67
C ILE A 283 -6.84 12.47 9.82
N SER A 284 -5.69 11.98 9.37
CA SER A 284 -4.44 12.72 9.44
C SER A 284 -4.38 13.75 8.32
N PRO A 285 -4.40 15.06 8.63
CA PRO A 285 -4.25 16.08 7.60
C PRO A 285 -2.82 16.04 7.05
N ASP A 286 -2.69 16.21 5.76
CA ASP A 286 -1.39 16.42 5.09
C ASP A 286 -0.35 15.32 5.30
N SER A 287 -0.79 14.11 5.65
CA SER A 287 0.09 12.98 5.90
C SER A 287 -0.11 11.89 4.85
N ILE A 288 1.00 11.31 4.42
CA ILE A 288 1.02 10.09 3.58
C ILE A 288 0.92 8.81 4.43
N SER A 289 0.86 8.95 5.76
CA SER A 289 0.74 7.90 6.74
C SER A 289 -0.11 8.39 7.94
N PHE A 290 0.00 7.79 9.10
CA PHE A 290 -0.81 8.07 10.28
C PHE A 290 0.03 8.52 11.49
N ALA A 291 -0.57 9.35 12.36
CA ALA A 291 0.03 9.69 13.64
C ALA A 291 -0.13 8.53 14.64
N LYS A 292 0.95 8.13 15.31
CA LYS A 292 0.98 7.01 16.26
C LYS A 292 -0.03 7.19 17.39
N SER A 293 -0.16 8.39 17.94
CA SER A 293 -1.13 8.67 19.02
C SER A 293 -2.58 8.43 18.59
N LYS A 294 -2.93 8.80 17.34
CA LYS A 294 -4.27 8.56 16.79
C LYS A 294 -4.51 7.08 16.51
N TYR A 295 -3.49 6.38 16.03
CA TYR A 295 -3.55 4.93 15.88
C TYR A 295 -3.83 4.22 17.21
N GLU A 296 -3.11 4.58 18.30
CA GLU A 296 -3.28 3.98 19.62
C GLU A 296 -4.67 4.29 20.22
N GLU A 297 -5.14 5.53 20.08
CA GLU A 297 -6.49 5.94 20.47
C GLU A 297 -7.56 5.07 19.80
N ILE A 298 -7.51 4.95 18.46
CA ILE A 298 -8.46 4.18 17.68
C ILE A 298 -8.38 2.69 18.02
N LEU A 299 -7.17 2.14 18.10
CA LEU A 299 -6.93 0.73 18.41
C LEU A 299 -7.62 0.29 19.71
N SER A 300 -7.64 1.18 20.72
CA SER A 300 -8.26 0.89 22.01
C SER A 300 -9.79 0.73 21.95
N THR A 301 -10.43 1.26 20.91
CA THR A 301 -11.90 1.27 20.77
C THR A 301 -12.44 0.15 19.87
N LEU A 302 -11.58 -0.47 19.07
CA LEU A 302 -12.00 -1.47 18.09
C LEU A 302 -12.33 -2.82 18.75
N THR A 303 -13.42 -3.42 18.31
CA THR A 303 -13.84 -4.77 18.68
C THR A 303 -13.87 -5.67 17.45
N VAL A 304 -13.52 -6.94 17.64
CA VAL A 304 -13.46 -7.94 16.58
C VAL A 304 -14.46 -9.05 16.91
N GLU A 305 -15.29 -9.40 15.95
CA GLU A 305 -16.22 -10.51 16.01
C GLU A 305 -15.81 -11.67 15.09
N GLU A 306 -16.08 -12.89 15.49
CA GLU A 306 -15.91 -14.07 14.63
C GLU A 306 -17.16 -14.23 13.76
N ILE A 307 -16.99 -14.57 12.47
CA ILE A 307 -18.07 -14.57 11.49
C ILE A 307 -18.10 -15.86 10.68
#